data_77f2c950614d064c21e08550f556ea28
#
_entry.id   77f2c950614d064c21e08550f556ea28
#
_cell.length_a   1.000
_cell.length_b   1.000
_cell.length_c   1.000
_cell.angle_alpha   90.00
_cell.angle_beta   90.00
_cell.angle_gamma   90.00
#
_symmetry.space_group_name_H-M   'P 1'
#
loop_
_entity.id
_entity.type
_entity.pdbx_description
1 polymer ?
#
loop_
_entity_poly.entity_id
_entity_poly.type
_entity_poly.pdbx_seq_one_letter_code
_entity_poly.pdbx_strand_id
1 'polypeptide(L)'
;RRENWPVDGELQSGWFAHDFTLAEIKTLGVVATDPERPQQYNGKFRIVTLQEVIELVKAESTRLGRPVAIYPETKNPTYHRDLALPLEDKLISAIHSAGWNSKTAPVFVQSFEPGSLKEMRAKGLKVRMVQLIDADGYDFKTGVLTYAPPYNRPYDWEKSGDQRLFRDMVTPAGLAEIKTYADGIGPWKPYIVPVRGQLDVAGNLK
;
A
#
# COMPACT_ATOMS: atom_id res chain seq x y z
N ARG A 1 -16.99 -1.84 -18.38
CA ARG A 1 -17.63 -0.52 -18.49
C ARG A 1 -16.92 0.45 -17.55
N ARG A 2 -17.02 1.74 -17.87
CA ARG A 2 -16.61 2.78 -16.90
C ARG A 2 -17.74 2.95 -15.89
N GLU A 3 -17.44 2.81 -14.63
CA GLU A 3 -18.43 2.83 -13.55
C GLU A 3 -17.99 3.79 -12.43
N ASN A 4 -18.89 4.02 -11.48
CA ASN A 4 -18.62 4.81 -10.28
C ASN A 4 -18.77 3.90 -9.06
N TRP A 5 -17.69 3.77 -8.29
CA TRP A 5 -17.66 2.97 -7.07
C TRP A 5 -17.18 3.80 -5.88
N PRO A 6 -17.78 3.64 -4.72
CA PRO A 6 -17.22 4.20 -3.49
C PRO A 6 -16.00 3.37 -3.07
N VAL A 7 -14.82 3.93 -3.23
CA VAL A 7 -13.56 3.35 -2.75
C VAL A 7 -13.10 4.17 -1.56
N ASP A 8 -13.01 3.53 -0.40
CA ASP A 8 -12.63 4.17 0.87
C ASP A 8 -13.40 5.47 1.16
N GLY A 9 -14.72 5.44 0.91
CA GLY A 9 -15.62 6.57 1.15
C GLY A 9 -15.67 7.60 0.02
N GLU A 10 -14.78 7.54 -0.95
CA GLU A 10 -14.70 8.47 -2.08
C GLU A 10 -15.26 7.86 -3.36
N LEU A 11 -16.13 8.60 -4.05
CA LEU A 11 -16.71 8.15 -5.32
C LEU A 11 -15.66 8.24 -6.43
N GLN A 12 -15.13 7.09 -6.83
CA GLN A 12 -14.16 6.95 -7.92
C GLN A 12 -14.86 6.59 -9.23
N SER A 13 -14.48 7.27 -10.33
CA SER A 13 -14.99 6.98 -11.67
C SER A 13 -13.90 6.37 -12.54
N GLY A 14 -14.10 5.12 -12.95
CA GLY A 14 -13.05 4.42 -13.72
C GLY A 14 -13.44 3.02 -14.17
N TRP A 15 -12.42 2.24 -14.46
CA TRP A 15 -12.51 0.80 -14.73
C TRP A 15 -11.89 0.08 -13.52
N PHE A 16 -12.65 -0.82 -12.91
CA PHE A 16 -12.21 -1.49 -11.70
C PHE A 16 -11.78 -2.92 -12.02
N ALA A 17 -10.70 -3.37 -11.39
CA ALA A 17 -10.12 -4.68 -11.66
C ALA A 17 -11.10 -5.84 -11.42
N HIS A 18 -12.06 -5.66 -10.50
CA HIS A 18 -13.08 -6.68 -10.20
C HIS A 18 -14.12 -6.87 -11.31
N ASP A 19 -14.22 -5.93 -12.28
CA ASP A 19 -15.12 -6.02 -13.43
C ASP A 19 -14.54 -6.87 -14.57
N PHE A 20 -13.28 -7.28 -14.46
CA PHE A 20 -12.56 -7.96 -15.52
C PHE A 20 -12.09 -9.34 -15.10
N THR A 21 -12.10 -10.25 -16.05
CA THR A 21 -11.39 -11.52 -15.91
C THR A 21 -9.88 -11.32 -15.96
N LEU A 22 -9.12 -12.26 -15.42
CA LEU A 22 -7.65 -12.22 -15.52
C LEU A 22 -7.19 -12.21 -17.00
N ALA A 23 -7.88 -12.95 -17.88
CA ALA A 23 -7.55 -12.99 -19.31
C ALA A 23 -7.69 -11.61 -19.96
N GLU A 24 -8.74 -10.85 -19.64
CA GLU A 24 -8.92 -9.48 -20.12
C GLU A 24 -7.85 -8.55 -19.58
N ILE A 25 -7.55 -8.57 -18.25
CA ILE A 25 -6.50 -7.75 -17.64
C ILE A 25 -5.15 -8.04 -18.32
N LYS A 26 -4.85 -9.28 -18.66
CA LYS A 26 -3.60 -9.67 -19.35
C LYS A 26 -3.45 -9.09 -20.75
N THR A 27 -4.52 -8.61 -21.38
CA THR A 27 -4.44 -7.91 -22.68
C THR A 27 -3.96 -6.46 -22.55
N LEU A 28 -4.07 -5.86 -21.36
CA LEU A 28 -3.76 -4.45 -21.13
C LEU A 28 -2.25 -4.21 -21.10
N GLY A 29 -1.82 -3.14 -21.75
CA GLY A 29 -0.44 -2.66 -21.67
C GLY A 29 -0.28 -1.59 -20.59
N VAL A 30 0.79 -1.68 -19.82
CA VAL A 30 1.12 -0.66 -18.82
C VAL A 30 1.68 0.59 -19.51
N VAL A 31 1.21 1.77 -19.08
CA VAL A 31 1.70 3.07 -19.56
C VAL A 31 2.11 3.95 -18.37
N ALA A 32 3.14 4.76 -18.58
CA ALA A 32 3.52 5.80 -17.63
C ALA A 32 2.65 7.03 -17.86
N THR A 33 1.86 7.42 -16.87
CA THR A 33 0.99 8.62 -16.94
C THR A 33 1.75 9.91 -16.66
N ASP A 34 2.86 9.82 -15.94
CA ASP A 34 3.75 10.95 -15.67
C ASP A 34 4.69 11.17 -16.86
N PRO A 35 4.67 12.36 -17.50
CA PRO A 35 5.49 12.65 -18.67
C PRO A 35 7.00 12.68 -18.37
N GLU A 36 7.42 12.86 -17.13
CA GLU A 36 8.83 12.81 -16.72
C GLU A 36 9.38 11.37 -16.66
N ARG A 37 8.50 10.37 -16.67
CA ARG A 37 8.92 8.97 -16.69
C ARG A 37 9.26 8.50 -18.12
N PRO A 38 10.16 7.51 -18.27
CA PRO A 38 10.53 6.98 -19.58
C PRO A 38 9.33 6.45 -20.37
N GLN A 39 8.95 7.13 -21.45
CA GLN A 39 7.78 6.81 -22.27
C GLN A 39 8.02 5.65 -23.25
N GLN A 40 9.28 5.28 -23.52
CA GLN A 40 9.65 4.22 -24.47
C GLN A 40 9.17 2.81 -24.04
N TYR A 41 8.71 2.65 -22.82
CA TYR A 41 8.20 1.37 -22.28
C TYR A 41 6.68 1.26 -22.34
N ASN A 42 5.96 2.30 -22.74
CA ASN A 42 4.51 2.30 -22.82
C ASN A 42 3.99 1.18 -23.72
N GLY A 43 3.06 0.39 -23.20
CA GLY A 43 2.46 -0.76 -23.87
C GLY A 43 3.34 -2.01 -24.00
N LYS A 44 4.62 -1.95 -23.61
CA LYS A 44 5.56 -3.08 -23.74
C LYS A 44 5.40 -4.12 -22.61
N PHE A 45 4.93 -3.71 -21.46
CA PHE A 45 4.74 -4.59 -20.30
C PHE A 45 3.26 -4.81 -20.04
N ARG A 46 2.93 -5.98 -19.51
CA ARG A 46 1.58 -6.37 -19.11
C ARG A 46 1.41 -6.29 -17.61
N ILE A 47 0.16 -6.22 -17.15
CA ILE A 47 -0.15 -6.34 -15.73
C ILE A 47 0.21 -7.75 -15.28
N VAL A 48 0.99 -7.87 -14.22
CA VAL A 48 1.46 -9.15 -13.66
C VAL A 48 0.65 -9.55 -12.44
N THR A 49 0.52 -10.85 -12.21
CA THR A 49 -0.02 -11.40 -10.98
C THR A 49 1.05 -11.44 -9.89
N LEU A 50 0.65 -11.53 -8.62
CA LEU A 50 1.61 -11.73 -7.52
C LEU A 50 2.44 -13.00 -7.71
N GLN A 51 1.83 -14.07 -8.23
CA GLN A 51 2.54 -15.33 -8.51
C GLN A 51 3.67 -15.13 -9.53
N GLU A 52 3.40 -14.42 -10.63
CA GLU A 52 4.43 -14.10 -11.64
C GLU A 52 5.56 -13.24 -11.07
N VAL A 53 5.24 -12.30 -10.17
CA VAL A 53 6.27 -11.52 -9.46
C VAL A 53 7.12 -12.41 -8.56
N ILE A 54 6.51 -13.33 -7.82
CA ILE A 54 7.23 -14.29 -6.96
C ILE A 54 8.18 -15.16 -7.80
N GLU A 55 7.72 -15.67 -8.93
CA GLU A 55 8.52 -16.48 -9.84
C GLU A 55 9.71 -15.69 -10.42
N LEU A 56 9.45 -14.46 -10.85
CA LEU A 56 10.48 -13.55 -11.35
C LEU A 56 11.57 -13.31 -10.30
N VAL A 57 11.21 -12.94 -9.07
CA VAL A 57 12.20 -12.62 -8.05
C VAL A 57 12.95 -13.87 -7.55
N LYS A 58 12.36 -15.06 -7.58
CA LYS A 58 13.06 -16.32 -7.35
C LYS A 58 14.13 -16.58 -8.42
N ALA A 59 13.77 -16.42 -9.69
CA ALA A 59 14.69 -16.56 -10.81
C ALA A 59 15.83 -15.53 -10.72
N GLU A 60 15.51 -14.26 -10.47
CA GLU A 60 16.50 -13.19 -10.31
C GLU A 60 17.39 -13.38 -9.08
N SER A 61 16.87 -13.91 -7.97
CA SER A 61 17.67 -14.24 -6.78
C SER A 61 18.71 -15.29 -7.10
N THR A 62 18.33 -16.32 -7.86
CA THR A 62 19.25 -17.36 -8.33
C THR A 62 20.31 -16.79 -9.28
N ARG A 63 19.90 -16.00 -10.27
CA ARG A 63 20.79 -15.36 -11.24
C ARG A 63 21.82 -14.44 -10.59
N LEU A 64 21.40 -13.68 -9.55
CA LEU A 64 22.23 -12.69 -8.86
C LEU A 64 23.05 -13.28 -7.70
N GLY A 65 22.81 -14.53 -7.30
CA GLY A 65 23.43 -15.15 -6.14
C GLY A 65 23.09 -14.48 -4.80
N ARG A 66 21.99 -13.71 -4.74
CA ARG A 66 21.52 -13.03 -3.53
C ARG A 66 20.01 -12.89 -3.53
N PRO A 67 19.36 -12.84 -2.33
CA PRO A 67 17.92 -12.64 -2.27
C PRO A 67 17.47 -11.31 -2.90
N VAL A 68 16.45 -11.37 -3.75
CA VAL A 68 15.63 -10.21 -4.15
C VAL A 68 14.34 -10.30 -3.37
N ALA A 69 13.96 -9.21 -2.69
CA ALA A 69 12.75 -9.17 -1.87
C ALA A 69 11.61 -8.45 -2.58
N ILE A 70 10.36 -8.78 -2.18
CA ILE A 70 9.16 -8.07 -2.61
C ILE A 70 8.48 -7.39 -1.43
N TYR A 71 7.67 -6.37 -1.74
CA TYR A 71 6.95 -5.57 -0.75
C TYR A 71 5.48 -5.38 -1.18
N PRO A 72 4.68 -6.48 -1.22
CA PRO A 72 3.28 -6.41 -1.63
C PRO A 72 2.43 -5.66 -0.61
N GLU A 73 1.47 -4.91 -1.12
CA GLU A 73 0.48 -4.17 -0.35
C GLU A 73 -0.92 -4.77 -0.53
N THR A 74 -1.67 -4.96 0.57
CA THR A 74 -3.13 -5.06 0.50
C THR A 74 -3.69 -3.64 0.44
N LYS A 75 -3.99 -3.19 -0.79
CA LYS A 75 -4.53 -1.85 -1.01
C LYS A 75 -6.05 -1.86 -0.97
N ASN A 76 -6.64 -0.93 -0.18
CA ASN A 76 -8.08 -0.80 0.02
C ASN A 76 -8.74 -2.14 0.44
N PRO A 77 -8.22 -2.87 1.45
CA PRO A 77 -8.73 -4.19 1.79
C PRO A 77 -10.17 -4.18 2.27
N THR A 78 -10.61 -3.13 2.98
CA THR A 78 -12.02 -2.98 3.39
C THR A 78 -12.95 -2.85 2.18
N TYR A 79 -12.58 -2.07 1.16
CA TYR A 79 -13.32 -1.99 -0.11
C TYR A 79 -13.48 -3.36 -0.77
N HIS A 80 -12.40 -4.11 -0.88
CA HIS A 80 -12.44 -5.46 -1.47
C HIS A 80 -13.26 -6.43 -0.64
N ARG A 81 -13.24 -6.33 0.68
CA ARG A 81 -14.05 -7.15 1.58
C ARG A 81 -15.55 -6.86 1.42
N ASP A 82 -15.92 -5.58 1.25
CA ASP A 82 -17.32 -5.17 0.99
C ASP A 82 -17.84 -5.73 -0.35
N LEU A 83 -16.96 -6.00 -1.30
CA LEU A 83 -17.28 -6.69 -2.56
C LEU A 83 -17.26 -8.23 -2.47
N ALA A 84 -17.06 -8.80 -1.27
CA ALA A 84 -16.84 -10.23 -1.07
C ALA A 84 -15.59 -10.79 -1.83
N LEU A 85 -14.59 -9.95 -2.02
CA LEU A 85 -13.32 -10.26 -2.69
C LEU A 85 -12.11 -10.01 -1.77
N PRO A 86 -12.05 -10.60 -0.54
CA PRO A 86 -10.99 -10.32 0.41
C PRO A 86 -9.60 -10.63 -0.18
N LEU A 87 -8.64 -9.74 0.09
CA LEU A 87 -7.28 -9.84 -0.43
C LEU A 87 -6.40 -10.75 0.42
N GLU A 88 -6.66 -10.80 1.72
CA GLU A 88 -5.80 -11.41 2.74
C GLU A 88 -5.57 -12.90 2.49
N ASP A 89 -6.62 -13.68 2.26
CA ASP A 89 -6.51 -15.12 2.05
C ASP A 89 -5.74 -15.48 0.78
N LYS A 90 -5.92 -14.67 -0.27
CA LYS A 90 -5.19 -14.84 -1.54
C LYS A 90 -3.71 -14.55 -1.38
N LEU A 91 -3.37 -13.47 -0.65
CA LEU A 91 -1.98 -13.10 -0.35
C LEU A 91 -1.31 -14.16 0.52
N ILE A 92 -1.96 -14.60 1.60
CA ILE A 92 -1.47 -15.65 2.49
C ILE A 92 -1.21 -16.94 1.68
N SER A 93 -2.17 -17.35 0.84
CA SER A 93 -2.03 -18.54 0.00
C SER A 93 -0.84 -18.45 -0.95
N ALA A 94 -0.64 -17.31 -1.61
CA ALA A 94 0.51 -17.09 -2.50
C ALA A 94 1.85 -17.18 -1.75
N ILE A 95 1.94 -16.58 -0.56
CA ILE A 95 3.15 -16.64 0.29
C ILE A 95 3.42 -18.07 0.77
N HIS A 96 2.38 -18.81 1.20
CA HIS A 96 2.52 -20.21 1.59
C HIS A 96 2.98 -21.10 0.43
N SER A 97 2.35 -20.95 -0.74
CA SER A 97 2.71 -21.70 -1.94
C SER A 97 4.14 -21.41 -2.40
N ALA A 98 4.64 -20.21 -2.15
CA ALA A 98 6.04 -19.85 -2.42
C ALA A 98 7.05 -20.48 -1.44
N GLY A 99 6.60 -21.07 -0.33
CA GLY A 99 7.44 -21.52 0.78
C GLY A 99 7.98 -20.38 1.65
N TRP A 100 7.34 -19.20 1.62
CA TRP A 100 7.89 -17.98 2.23
C TRP A 100 7.26 -17.62 3.58
N ASN A 101 6.44 -18.48 4.18
CA ASN A 101 5.80 -18.14 5.46
C ASN A 101 6.74 -18.18 6.66
N SER A 102 7.77 -17.34 6.66
CA SER A 102 8.73 -17.16 7.77
C SER A 102 9.21 -15.73 7.88
N LYS A 103 9.73 -15.33 9.03
CA LYS A 103 10.33 -13.99 9.24
C LYS A 103 11.58 -13.72 8.41
N THR A 104 12.27 -14.76 7.95
CA THR A 104 13.48 -14.66 7.14
C THR A 104 13.19 -14.65 5.64
N ALA A 105 11.95 -14.88 5.24
CA ALA A 105 11.56 -14.86 3.83
C ALA A 105 11.79 -13.48 3.20
N PRO A 106 12.13 -13.42 1.90
CA PRO A 106 12.39 -12.17 1.20
C PRO A 106 11.09 -11.44 0.81
N VAL A 107 10.21 -11.26 1.78
CA VAL A 107 8.92 -10.59 1.60
C VAL A 107 8.57 -9.77 2.83
N PHE A 108 8.05 -8.55 2.58
CA PHE A 108 7.46 -7.67 3.57
C PHE A 108 6.05 -7.36 3.10
N VAL A 109 5.04 -7.66 3.87
CA VAL A 109 3.64 -7.31 3.55
C VAL A 109 3.31 -5.99 4.19
N GLN A 110 2.63 -5.12 3.46
CA GLN A 110 2.24 -3.80 3.96
C GLN A 110 0.75 -3.51 3.76
N SER A 111 0.21 -2.64 4.59
CA SER A 111 -1.14 -2.09 4.44
C SER A 111 -1.27 -0.78 5.21
N PHE A 112 -2.14 0.12 4.73
CA PHE A 112 -2.59 1.28 5.48
C PHE A 112 -3.61 0.90 6.56
N GLU A 113 -4.40 -0.15 6.32
CA GLU A 113 -5.45 -0.58 7.24
C GLU A 113 -4.92 -1.59 8.27
N PRO A 114 -4.89 -1.23 9.57
CA PRO A 114 -4.49 -2.15 10.65
C PRO A 114 -5.27 -3.44 10.69
N GLY A 115 -6.56 -3.40 10.35
CA GLY A 115 -7.44 -4.57 10.34
C GLY A 115 -6.93 -5.68 9.42
N SER A 116 -6.46 -5.33 8.22
CA SER A 116 -5.89 -6.29 7.27
C SER A 116 -4.64 -6.97 7.82
N LEU A 117 -3.72 -6.20 8.41
CA LEU A 117 -2.49 -6.75 9.00
C LEU A 117 -2.79 -7.63 10.21
N LYS A 118 -3.71 -7.19 11.09
CA LYS A 118 -4.14 -7.96 12.26
C LYS A 118 -4.78 -9.29 11.84
N GLU A 119 -5.65 -9.27 10.82
CA GLU A 119 -6.28 -10.46 10.26
C GLU A 119 -5.26 -11.44 9.71
N MET A 120 -4.33 -10.97 8.88
CA MET A 120 -3.26 -11.80 8.34
C MET A 120 -2.40 -12.43 9.43
N ARG A 121 -2.07 -11.68 10.49
CA ARG A 121 -1.33 -12.21 11.64
C ARG A 121 -2.13 -13.29 12.37
N ALA A 122 -3.41 -13.06 12.62
CA ALA A 122 -4.31 -14.02 13.26
C ALA A 122 -4.47 -15.31 12.44
N LYS A 123 -4.44 -15.21 11.11
CA LYS A 123 -4.45 -16.35 10.18
C LYS A 123 -3.09 -17.06 10.04
N GLY A 124 -2.09 -16.70 10.85
CA GLY A 124 -0.80 -17.39 10.94
C GLY A 124 0.24 -16.95 9.93
N LEU A 125 0.09 -15.78 9.30
CA LEU A 125 1.13 -15.20 8.45
C LEU A 125 2.34 -14.80 9.31
N LYS A 126 3.52 -15.39 9.04
CA LYS A 126 4.75 -15.21 9.82
C LYS A 126 5.74 -14.23 9.22
N VAL A 127 5.56 -13.80 7.98
CA VAL A 127 6.45 -12.85 7.32
C VAL A 127 6.48 -11.51 8.06
N ARG A 128 7.48 -10.71 7.77
CA ARG A 128 7.54 -9.33 8.29
C ARG A 128 6.39 -8.51 7.70
N MET A 129 5.72 -7.76 8.55
CA MET A 129 4.62 -6.88 8.15
C MET A 129 4.89 -5.44 8.56
N VAL A 130 4.44 -4.51 7.76
CA VAL A 130 4.68 -3.07 7.92
C VAL A 130 3.35 -2.33 7.90
N GLN A 131 3.09 -1.56 8.95
CA GLN A 131 2.00 -0.60 9.00
C GLN A 131 2.37 0.64 8.22
N LEU A 132 1.64 0.93 7.14
CA LEU A 132 1.78 2.18 6.41
C LEU A 132 1.08 3.32 7.15
N ILE A 133 1.71 4.51 7.12
CA ILE A 133 1.21 5.70 7.82
C ILE A 133 1.27 6.88 6.86
N ASP A 134 0.12 7.52 6.67
CA ASP A 134 -0.05 8.64 5.74
C ASP A 134 -0.54 9.92 6.43
N ALA A 135 -0.84 10.92 5.65
CA ALA A 135 -1.51 12.17 6.00
C ALA A 135 -2.27 12.65 4.75
N ASP A 136 -3.21 13.55 4.90
CA ASP A 136 -3.93 14.12 3.75
C ASP A 136 -3.05 15.07 2.95
N GLY A 137 -2.10 15.75 3.59
CA GLY A 137 -1.24 16.71 2.93
C GLY A 137 -0.02 17.12 3.75
N TYR A 138 0.77 17.98 3.13
CA TYR A 138 1.97 18.56 3.72
C TYR A 138 2.08 20.04 3.35
N ASP A 139 2.13 20.90 4.35
CA ASP A 139 2.34 22.33 4.13
C ASP A 139 3.83 22.63 4.02
N PHE A 140 4.31 22.87 2.82
CA PHE A 140 5.72 23.21 2.54
C PHE A 140 6.15 24.56 3.12
N LYS A 141 5.22 25.48 3.46
CA LYS A 141 5.57 26.75 4.09
C LYS A 141 5.94 26.57 5.57
N THR A 142 5.16 25.76 6.26
CA THR A 142 5.36 25.50 7.70
C THR A 142 6.18 24.25 7.98
N GLY A 143 6.26 23.31 7.05
CA GLY A 143 6.87 22.00 7.23
C GLY A 143 6.02 21.05 8.07
N VAL A 144 4.69 21.20 8.06
CA VAL A 144 3.76 20.47 8.93
C VAL A 144 2.84 19.58 8.10
N LEU A 145 2.63 18.34 8.58
CA LEU A 145 1.62 17.42 8.04
C LEU A 145 0.23 17.88 8.41
N THR A 146 -0.72 17.74 7.48
CA THR A 146 -2.14 18.01 7.66
C THR A 146 -2.95 16.72 7.71
N TYR A 147 -4.13 16.77 8.37
CA TYR A 147 -4.98 15.60 8.61
C TYR A 147 -6.45 15.95 8.42
N ALA A 148 -6.82 16.19 7.17
CA ALA A 148 -8.22 16.42 6.78
C ALA A 148 -8.84 15.14 6.19
N PRO A 149 -10.15 14.89 6.36
CA PRO A 149 -10.84 13.82 5.65
C PRO A 149 -10.73 14.00 4.12
N PRO A 150 -10.75 12.92 3.33
CA PRO A 150 -10.96 11.52 3.74
C PRO A 150 -9.67 10.75 4.11
N TYR A 151 -8.48 11.32 3.88
CA TYR A 151 -7.20 10.60 3.98
C TYR A 151 -6.45 10.85 5.30
N ASN A 152 -7.15 11.26 6.35
CA ASN A 152 -6.58 11.57 7.67
C ASN A 152 -6.38 10.34 8.57
N ARG A 153 -6.99 9.20 8.23
CA ARG A 153 -6.95 7.93 8.98
C ARG A 153 -7.10 6.72 8.06
N PRO A 154 -6.77 5.50 8.50
CA PRO A 154 -7.11 4.27 7.78
C PRO A 154 -8.62 4.13 7.57
N TYR A 155 -9.02 3.58 6.43
CA TYR A 155 -10.44 3.47 6.11
C TYR A 155 -11.20 2.48 7.00
N ASP A 156 -10.56 1.41 7.47
CA ASP A 156 -11.15 0.49 8.46
C ASP A 156 -11.44 1.19 9.80
N TRP A 157 -10.65 2.20 10.19
CA TRP A 157 -10.94 3.06 11.34
C TRP A 157 -12.13 3.97 11.06
N GLU A 158 -12.21 4.57 9.90
CA GLU A 158 -13.36 5.38 9.48
C GLU A 158 -14.66 4.54 9.53
N LYS A 159 -14.65 3.35 8.93
CA LYS A 159 -15.80 2.43 8.93
C LYS A 159 -16.22 1.96 10.32
N SER A 160 -15.27 1.75 11.22
CA SER A 160 -15.54 1.31 12.60
C SER A 160 -15.91 2.45 13.56
N GLY A 161 -15.81 3.70 13.10
CA GLY A 161 -16.05 4.89 13.94
C GLY A 161 -14.90 5.22 14.89
N ASP A 162 -13.71 4.65 14.71
CA ASP A 162 -12.50 5.02 15.45
C ASP A 162 -12.08 6.45 15.07
N GLN A 163 -11.98 7.32 16.06
CA GLN A 163 -11.68 8.74 15.84
C GLN A 163 -10.21 9.07 15.73
N ARG A 164 -9.32 8.09 15.93
CA ARG A 164 -7.87 8.28 15.79
C ARG A 164 -7.50 8.64 14.36
N LEU A 165 -6.37 9.32 14.23
CA LEU A 165 -5.79 9.75 12.95
C LEU A 165 -4.47 9.00 12.72
N PHE A 166 -3.90 9.09 11.51
CA PHE A 166 -2.59 8.53 11.23
C PHE A 166 -1.50 9.04 12.18
N ARG A 167 -1.55 10.31 12.61
CA ARG A 167 -0.61 10.87 13.59
C ARG A 167 -0.60 10.14 14.93
N ASP A 168 -1.73 9.53 15.33
CA ASP A 168 -1.82 8.82 16.60
C ASP A 168 -1.03 7.50 16.56
N MET A 169 -0.78 6.95 15.36
CA MET A 169 0.04 5.76 15.17
C MET A 169 1.52 5.97 15.51
N VAL A 170 2.03 7.20 15.39
CA VAL A 170 3.44 7.53 15.68
C VAL A 170 3.68 7.99 17.10
N THR A 171 2.65 7.98 17.94
CA THR A 171 2.80 8.17 19.39
C THR A 171 3.40 6.92 20.05
N PRO A 172 4.01 7.02 21.25
CA PRO A 172 4.49 5.84 21.98
C PRO A 172 3.43 4.74 22.13
N ALA A 173 2.17 5.12 22.40
CA ALA A 173 1.05 4.19 22.55
C ALA A 173 0.69 3.55 21.19
N GLY A 174 0.60 4.33 20.12
CA GLY A 174 0.34 3.84 18.77
C GLY A 174 1.41 2.87 18.29
N LEU A 175 2.68 3.20 18.50
CA LEU A 175 3.80 2.31 18.15
C LEU A 175 3.80 1.02 18.98
N ALA A 176 3.42 1.08 20.25
CA ALA A 176 3.26 -0.10 21.10
C ALA A 176 2.11 -1.00 20.60
N GLU A 177 0.99 -0.42 20.15
CA GLU A 177 -0.10 -1.17 19.51
C GLU A 177 0.36 -1.81 18.21
N ILE A 178 1.00 -1.06 17.30
CA ILE A 178 1.49 -1.59 16.02
C ILE A 178 2.43 -2.77 16.23
N LYS A 179 3.31 -2.71 17.22
CA LYS A 179 4.26 -3.79 17.55
C LYS A 179 3.56 -5.13 17.88
N THR A 180 2.29 -5.13 18.25
CA THR A 180 1.55 -6.37 18.53
C THR A 180 1.20 -7.18 17.30
N TYR A 181 1.13 -6.55 16.11
CA TYR A 181 0.73 -7.20 14.85
C TYR A 181 1.69 -6.98 13.70
N ALA A 182 2.49 -5.91 13.68
CA ALA A 182 3.44 -5.60 12.64
C ALA A 182 4.88 -5.54 13.17
N ASP A 183 5.85 -5.69 12.28
CA ASP A 183 7.29 -5.73 12.59
C ASP A 183 7.96 -4.37 12.35
N GLY A 184 7.27 -3.46 11.67
CA GLY A 184 7.76 -2.12 11.35
C GLY A 184 6.65 -1.17 10.94
N ILE A 185 7.04 0.08 10.73
CA ILE A 185 6.20 1.13 10.18
C ILE A 185 6.78 1.64 8.86
N GLY A 186 5.91 2.05 7.94
CA GLY A 186 6.24 2.69 6.66
C GLY A 186 5.57 4.06 6.57
N PRO A 187 6.07 5.07 7.27
CA PRO A 187 5.46 6.39 7.25
C PRO A 187 5.80 7.14 5.96
N TRP A 188 4.90 8.02 5.53
CA TRP A 188 5.20 8.98 4.46
C TRP A 188 6.44 9.82 4.82
N LYS A 189 7.31 10.09 3.84
CA LYS A 189 8.62 10.72 4.07
C LYS A 189 8.61 11.96 4.98
N PRO A 190 7.63 12.89 4.88
CA PRO A 190 7.60 14.07 5.75
C PRO A 190 7.50 13.80 7.25
N TYR A 191 7.07 12.61 7.66
CA TYR A 191 7.14 12.18 9.06
C TYR A 191 8.57 12.05 9.58
N ILE A 192 9.53 11.75 8.69
CA ILE A 192 10.94 11.46 9.06
C ILE A 192 11.83 12.62 8.67
N VAL A 193 11.62 13.17 7.47
CA VAL A 193 12.43 14.26 6.91
C VAL A 193 11.50 15.41 6.54
N PRO A 194 11.09 16.24 7.51
CA PRO A 194 10.30 17.43 7.22
C PRO A 194 11.17 18.43 6.44
N VAL A 195 10.66 18.94 5.34
CA VAL A 195 11.32 19.95 4.51
C VAL A 195 10.47 21.22 4.47
N ARG A 196 11.13 22.39 4.47
CA ARG A 196 10.47 23.66 4.21
C ARG A 196 10.96 24.22 2.88
N GLY A 197 10.03 24.68 2.05
CA GLY A 197 10.38 25.40 0.86
C GLY A 197 10.99 26.77 1.18
N GLN A 198 11.84 27.27 0.30
CA GLN A 198 12.27 28.66 0.38
C GLN A 198 11.07 29.56 0.04
N LEU A 199 10.92 30.62 0.83
CA LEU A 199 9.90 31.63 0.60
C LEU A 199 10.53 32.88 -0.04
N ASP A 200 9.78 33.55 -0.90
CA ASP A 200 10.11 34.91 -1.36
C ASP A 200 9.77 35.95 -0.29
N VAL A 201 10.04 37.22 -0.59
CA VAL A 201 9.77 38.35 0.33
C VAL A 201 8.27 38.56 0.62
N ALA A 202 7.40 38.02 -0.23
CA ALA A 202 5.95 38.04 -0.06
C ALA A 202 5.39 36.80 0.65
N GLY A 203 6.27 35.82 1.02
CA GLY A 203 5.88 34.59 1.69
C GLY A 203 5.35 33.50 0.75
N ASN A 204 5.60 33.58 -0.55
CA ASN A 204 5.27 32.52 -1.50
C ASN A 204 6.44 31.54 -1.62
N LEU A 205 6.11 30.27 -1.93
CA LEU A 205 7.13 29.28 -2.26
C LEU A 205 7.86 29.68 -3.55
N LYS A 206 9.20 29.60 -3.53
CA LYS A 206 10.04 29.82 -4.71
C LYS A 206 10.08 28.56 -5.57
#